data_7c0d6430b0cd491f5682855cbba480bb
#
_entry.id   7c0d6430b0cd491f5682855cbba480bb
#
_cell.length_a   1.000
_cell.length_b   1.000
_cell.length_c   1.000
_cell.angle_alpha   90.00
_cell.angle_beta   90.00
_cell.angle_gamma   90.00
#
_symmetry.space_group_name_H-M   'P 1'
#
loop_
_entity.id
_entity.type
_entity.pdbx_description
1 polymer ?
#
loop_
_entity_poly.entity_id
_entity_poly.type
_entity_poly.pdbx_seq_one_letter_code
_entity_poly.pdbx_strand_id
1 'polypeptide(L)'
;MNTPHPFDDALRSIESISFTRVAGRLVRMNGVLLESVGCQLATGQFCRIESAERGFIDAQAVGFNRDVTYLMPFKQPTGLMAGARVFPQQKARQLLVGESWLGRVVNGLGEPIDDKGRLGGIHPLPSMAPTVNPLTRRPVDEPLDVGVKAINGALTIGKGQRVGLMAGSGVGKSVLLGMITRQTSAQIVVVGLIGERGREVKEFIDRALGHEGLAKSIVVVAPADESPLMRLKATELCHTLAAWFRDRGFDVLLLVDSLTRYAMAQREIALSLGEPPATKGYPPSAFGMIPRLVESAGNSDSSG
;
A
#
# COMPACT_ATOMS: atom_id res chain seq x y z
N MET A 1 -17.76 -16.03 42.61
CA MET A 1 -16.79 -15.43 41.67
C MET A 1 -15.71 -16.47 41.45
N ASN A 2 -15.73 -17.16 40.28
CA ASN A 2 -14.72 -18.15 39.97
C ASN A 2 -13.44 -17.40 39.57
N THR A 3 -12.42 -17.39 40.39
CA THR A 3 -11.08 -16.97 40.01
C THR A 3 -10.58 -17.95 38.93
N PRO A 4 -10.18 -17.47 37.75
CA PRO A 4 -9.66 -18.36 36.71
C PRO A 4 -8.44 -19.10 37.25
N HIS A 5 -8.39 -20.40 37.02
CA HIS A 5 -7.29 -21.24 37.48
C HIS A 5 -6.02 -20.85 36.68
N PRO A 6 -4.82 -20.76 37.29
CA PRO A 6 -3.59 -20.35 36.59
C PRO A 6 -3.26 -21.16 35.34
N PHE A 7 -3.81 -22.37 35.20
CA PHE A 7 -3.62 -23.25 34.04
C PHE A 7 -4.65 -23.04 32.92
N ASP A 8 -5.75 -22.26 33.15
CA ASP A 8 -6.79 -22.08 32.13
C ASP A 8 -6.25 -21.32 30.91
N ASP A 9 -5.38 -20.34 31.11
CA ASP A 9 -4.72 -19.61 30.03
C ASP A 9 -3.71 -20.50 29.28
N ALA A 10 -3.00 -21.36 29.99
CA ALA A 10 -2.09 -22.31 29.38
C ALA A 10 -2.85 -23.38 28.56
N LEU A 11 -3.96 -23.89 29.06
CA LEU A 11 -4.82 -24.83 28.34
C LEU A 11 -5.42 -24.21 27.09
N ARG A 12 -5.95 -22.98 27.17
CA ARG A 12 -6.44 -22.23 25.99
C ARG A 12 -5.35 -21.98 24.97
N SER A 13 -4.13 -21.69 25.43
CA SER A 13 -2.98 -21.52 24.55
C SER A 13 -2.63 -22.83 23.84
N ILE A 14 -2.66 -23.97 24.52
CA ILE A 14 -2.41 -25.29 23.93
C ILE A 14 -3.53 -25.69 22.96
N GLU A 15 -4.79 -25.46 23.30
CA GLU A 15 -5.94 -25.69 22.40
C GLU A 15 -5.89 -24.85 21.15
N SER A 16 -5.28 -23.66 21.20
CA SER A 16 -5.09 -22.78 20.05
C SER A 16 -3.94 -23.18 19.13
N ILE A 17 -3.07 -24.11 19.54
CA ILE A 17 -1.92 -24.58 18.75
C ILE A 17 -2.39 -25.67 17.79
N SER A 18 -2.44 -25.33 16.51
CA SER A 18 -2.60 -26.35 15.48
C SER A 18 -1.28 -27.10 15.28
N PHE A 19 -1.25 -28.38 15.67
CA PHE A 19 -0.10 -29.26 15.51
C PHE A 19 0.12 -29.69 14.06
N THR A 20 -0.87 -29.48 13.19
CA THR A 20 -0.80 -29.78 11.77
C THR A 20 -0.83 -28.50 10.96
N ARG A 21 0.18 -28.31 10.09
CA ARG A 21 0.17 -27.21 9.12
C ARG A 21 -0.13 -27.78 7.74
N VAL A 22 -1.26 -27.34 7.16
CA VAL A 22 -1.54 -27.64 5.77
C VAL A 22 -0.58 -26.82 4.92
N ALA A 23 0.17 -27.47 4.05
CA ALA A 23 1.04 -26.83 3.08
C ALA A 23 0.59 -27.21 1.67
N GLY A 24 0.52 -26.21 0.80
CA GLY A 24 0.42 -26.45 -0.64
C GLY A 24 1.77 -26.76 -1.24
N ARG A 25 1.77 -27.00 -2.54
CA ARG A 25 2.97 -27.28 -3.32
C ARG A 25 3.00 -26.40 -4.56
N LEU A 26 4.14 -25.76 -4.80
CA LEU A 26 4.39 -24.98 -6.02
C LEU A 26 4.51 -25.94 -7.21
N VAL A 27 3.71 -25.73 -8.25
CA VAL A 27 3.69 -26.61 -9.43
C VAL A 27 4.22 -25.93 -10.68
N ARG A 28 4.09 -24.62 -10.78
CA ARG A 28 4.53 -23.87 -11.95
C ARG A 28 4.92 -22.44 -11.58
N MET A 29 5.85 -21.89 -12.34
CA MET A 29 6.22 -20.47 -12.32
C MET A 29 6.22 -19.93 -13.74
N ASN A 30 5.54 -18.81 -13.94
CA ASN A 30 5.50 -18.09 -15.22
C ASN A 30 5.76 -16.60 -14.95
N GLY A 31 6.99 -16.16 -15.20
CA GLY A 31 7.43 -14.83 -14.79
C GLY A 31 7.31 -14.62 -13.28
N VAL A 32 6.49 -13.66 -12.87
CA VAL A 32 6.21 -13.38 -11.45
C VAL A 32 4.98 -14.12 -10.91
N LEU A 33 4.23 -14.83 -11.76
CA LEU A 33 3.06 -15.59 -11.35
C LEU A 33 3.46 -17.02 -10.98
N LEU A 34 3.06 -17.45 -9.79
CA LEU A 34 3.32 -18.77 -9.24
C LEU A 34 2.01 -19.53 -9.11
N GLU A 35 2.02 -20.80 -9.48
CA GLU A 35 0.86 -21.69 -9.36
C GLU A 35 1.09 -22.70 -8.24
N SER A 36 0.14 -22.80 -7.33
CA SER A 36 0.18 -23.69 -6.18
C SER A 36 -1.07 -24.58 -6.13
N VAL A 37 -0.91 -25.80 -5.65
CA VAL A 37 -1.98 -26.77 -5.41
C VAL A 37 -1.87 -27.35 -3.99
N GLY A 38 -2.97 -27.95 -3.50
CA GLY A 38 -2.96 -28.67 -2.22
C GLY A 38 -3.16 -27.80 -0.97
N CYS A 39 -3.36 -26.49 -1.10
CA CYS A 39 -3.84 -25.62 -0.04
C CYS A 39 -4.87 -24.64 -0.60
N GLN A 40 -5.85 -24.29 0.22
CA GLN A 40 -6.85 -23.27 -0.11
C GLN A 40 -6.41 -21.92 0.45
N LEU A 41 -6.37 -20.92 -0.41
CA LEU A 41 -6.04 -19.54 -0.06
C LEU A 41 -7.13 -18.61 -0.63
N ALA A 42 -7.68 -17.78 0.21
CA ALA A 42 -8.58 -16.73 -0.25
C ALA A 42 -7.79 -15.68 -1.05
N THR A 43 -8.42 -15.08 -2.05
CA THR A 43 -7.80 -13.95 -2.79
C THR A 43 -7.44 -12.83 -1.81
N GLY A 44 -6.21 -12.35 -1.90
CA GLY A 44 -5.66 -11.37 -0.96
C GLY A 44 -4.99 -11.98 0.27
N GLN A 45 -5.12 -13.29 0.52
CA GLN A 45 -4.48 -13.95 1.66
C GLN A 45 -2.97 -14.08 1.45
N PHE A 46 -2.22 -13.80 2.51
CA PHE A 46 -0.76 -13.95 2.53
C PHE A 46 -0.36 -15.42 2.67
N CYS A 47 0.76 -15.76 2.08
CA CYS A 47 1.41 -17.06 2.24
C CYS A 47 2.93 -16.92 2.23
N ARG A 48 3.61 -17.96 2.69
CA ARG A 48 5.07 -18.11 2.62
C ARG A 48 5.43 -19.28 1.77
N ILE A 49 6.35 -19.08 0.85
CA ILE A 49 6.84 -20.10 -0.07
C ILE A 49 8.26 -20.45 0.34
N GLU A 50 8.54 -21.73 0.49
CA GLU A 50 9.88 -22.20 0.83
C GLU A 50 10.86 -21.91 -0.30
N SER A 51 12.04 -21.40 0.04
CA SER A 51 13.11 -21.07 -0.90
C SER A 51 14.43 -21.62 -0.39
N ALA A 52 15.19 -22.22 -1.28
CA ALA A 52 16.51 -22.79 -0.95
C ALA A 52 17.52 -21.70 -0.53
N GLU A 53 17.39 -20.49 -1.05
CA GLU A 53 18.34 -19.40 -0.78
C GLU A 53 17.95 -18.52 0.41
N ARG A 54 16.64 -18.26 0.59
CA ARG A 54 16.14 -17.26 1.54
C ARG A 54 15.31 -17.83 2.68
N GLY A 55 15.22 -19.16 2.78
CA GLY A 55 14.34 -19.84 3.71
C GLY A 55 12.86 -19.68 3.31
N PHE A 56 12.34 -18.44 3.25
CA PHE A 56 10.97 -18.17 2.84
C PHE A 56 10.86 -16.91 1.99
N ILE A 57 9.91 -16.93 1.05
CA ILE A 57 9.49 -15.79 0.24
C ILE A 57 8.03 -15.49 0.58
N ASP A 58 7.76 -14.25 0.97
CA ASP A 58 6.40 -13.78 1.23
C ASP A 58 5.68 -13.51 -0.11
N ALA A 59 4.46 -14.03 -0.23
CA ALA A 59 3.61 -13.90 -1.41
C ALA A 59 2.15 -13.69 -1.00
N GLN A 60 1.32 -13.33 -1.98
CA GLN A 60 -0.12 -13.16 -1.81
C GLN A 60 -0.87 -13.93 -2.88
N ALA A 61 -2.01 -14.54 -2.51
CA ALA A 61 -2.92 -15.13 -3.46
C ALA A 61 -3.62 -14.02 -4.26
N VAL A 62 -3.45 -14.03 -5.58
CA VAL A 62 -4.01 -13.03 -6.49
C VAL A 62 -5.21 -13.55 -7.28
N GLY A 63 -5.46 -14.86 -7.25
CA GLY A 63 -6.59 -15.50 -7.89
C GLY A 63 -6.53 -17.02 -7.77
N PHE A 64 -7.51 -17.70 -8.33
CA PHE A 64 -7.54 -19.16 -8.39
C PHE A 64 -8.30 -19.63 -9.63
N ASN A 65 -7.99 -20.85 -10.06
CA ASN A 65 -8.73 -21.55 -11.11
C ASN A 65 -8.83 -23.03 -10.74
N ARG A 66 -10.04 -23.51 -10.43
CA ARG A 66 -10.27 -24.86 -9.88
C ARG A 66 -9.41 -25.09 -8.65
N ASP A 67 -8.52 -26.08 -8.68
CA ASP A 67 -7.64 -26.45 -7.56
C ASP A 67 -6.30 -25.72 -7.54
N VAL A 68 -6.06 -24.85 -8.53
CA VAL A 68 -4.83 -24.07 -8.65
C VAL A 68 -5.02 -22.68 -8.06
N THR A 69 -4.21 -22.32 -7.09
CA THR A 69 -4.11 -20.97 -6.56
C THR A 69 -2.96 -20.23 -7.24
N TYR A 70 -3.25 -19.03 -7.74
CA TYR A 70 -2.26 -18.11 -8.29
C TYR A 70 -1.68 -17.23 -7.20
N LEU A 71 -0.37 -17.27 -7.08
CA LEU A 71 0.36 -16.52 -6.06
C LEU A 71 1.29 -15.52 -6.75
N MET A 72 1.47 -14.37 -6.13
CA MET A 72 2.44 -13.38 -6.56
C MET A 72 3.34 -12.98 -5.39
N PRO A 73 4.66 -13.06 -5.55
CA PRO A 73 5.60 -12.69 -4.51
C PRO A 73 5.73 -11.16 -4.42
N PHE A 74 6.03 -10.66 -3.21
CA PHE A 74 6.28 -9.23 -2.98
C PHE A 74 7.66 -8.79 -3.45
N LYS A 75 8.62 -9.71 -3.53
CA LYS A 75 9.97 -9.48 -4.04
C LYS A 75 10.27 -10.45 -5.17
N GLN A 76 11.31 -10.18 -5.94
CA GLN A 76 11.73 -11.12 -6.98
C GLN A 76 11.99 -12.51 -6.39
N PRO A 77 11.35 -13.55 -6.95
CA PRO A 77 11.47 -14.91 -6.44
C PRO A 77 12.80 -15.53 -6.89
N THR A 78 13.73 -15.68 -5.95
CA THR A 78 14.99 -16.38 -6.17
C THR A 78 15.04 -17.68 -5.35
N GLY A 79 15.69 -18.72 -5.87
CA GLY A 79 15.83 -20.00 -5.16
C GLY A 79 14.54 -20.80 -5.00
N LEU A 80 13.50 -20.53 -5.81
CA LEU A 80 12.29 -21.35 -5.85
C LEU A 80 12.52 -22.63 -6.66
N MET A 81 11.99 -23.72 -6.15
CA MET A 81 12.05 -25.03 -6.82
C MET A 81 10.63 -25.57 -7.05
N ALA A 82 10.47 -26.39 -8.08
CA ALA A 82 9.25 -27.16 -8.28
C ALA A 82 9.00 -28.05 -7.05
N GLY A 83 7.76 -28.08 -6.57
CA GLY A 83 7.41 -28.79 -5.36
C GLY A 83 7.67 -28.05 -4.03
N ALA A 84 8.22 -26.83 -4.06
CA ALA A 84 8.42 -26.00 -2.86
C ALA A 84 7.12 -25.87 -2.06
N ARG A 85 7.21 -25.94 -0.75
CA ARG A 85 6.03 -25.88 0.13
C ARG A 85 5.50 -24.47 0.23
N VAL A 86 4.15 -24.35 0.20
CA VAL A 86 3.42 -23.11 0.33
C VAL A 86 2.60 -23.13 1.61
N PHE A 87 2.89 -22.23 2.52
CA PHE A 87 2.25 -22.15 3.83
C PHE A 87 1.28 -20.99 3.90
N PRO A 88 -0.04 -21.22 3.97
CA PRO A 88 -1.02 -20.18 4.21
C PRO A 88 -0.74 -19.45 5.54
N GLN A 89 -0.81 -18.12 5.52
CA GLN A 89 -0.77 -17.34 6.74
C GLN A 89 -2.20 -17.12 7.24
N GLN A 90 -2.50 -17.62 8.43
CA GLN A 90 -3.86 -17.55 9.00
C GLN A 90 -4.26 -16.14 9.42
N LYS A 91 -3.31 -15.34 9.89
CA LYS A 91 -3.54 -13.95 10.27
C LYS A 91 -2.98 -13.03 9.20
N ALA A 92 -3.82 -12.13 8.68
CA ALA A 92 -3.32 -11.00 7.91
C ALA A 92 -2.30 -10.24 8.77
N ARG A 93 -1.20 -9.80 8.16
CA ARG A 93 -0.22 -8.96 8.84
C ARG A 93 -0.90 -7.64 9.19
N GLN A 94 -1.29 -7.48 10.45
CA GLN A 94 -1.90 -6.27 10.95
C GLN A 94 -0.81 -5.22 11.19
N LEU A 95 -0.85 -4.13 10.44
CA LEU A 95 0.01 -2.99 10.69
C LEU A 95 -0.56 -2.21 11.88
N LEU A 96 0.33 -1.81 12.79
CA LEU A 96 0.00 -0.91 13.89
C LEU A 96 0.55 0.47 13.54
N VAL A 97 -0.33 1.47 13.53
CA VAL A 97 -0.01 2.85 13.17
C VAL A 97 -0.13 3.77 14.37
N GLY A 98 0.58 4.88 14.33
CA GLY A 98 0.58 5.95 15.31
C GLY A 98 1.39 7.15 14.83
N GLU A 99 1.48 8.19 15.63
CA GLU A 99 2.23 9.41 15.32
C GLU A 99 3.73 9.14 15.07
N SER A 100 4.26 8.05 15.61
CA SER A 100 5.65 7.62 15.37
C SER A 100 5.96 7.26 13.91
N TRP A 101 4.94 7.21 13.04
CA TRP A 101 5.12 7.05 11.61
C TRP A 101 5.47 8.37 10.90
N LEU A 102 5.26 9.53 11.55
CA LEU A 102 5.69 10.81 11.00
C LEU A 102 7.22 10.88 10.94
N GLY A 103 7.74 11.43 9.88
CA GLY A 103 9.18 11.50 9.61
C GLY A 103 9.80 10.20 9.10
N ARG A 104 8.98 9.17 8.78
CA ARG A 104 9.46 7.84 8.41
C ARG A 104 9.25 7.55 6.93
N VAL A 105 10.12 6.70 6.42
CA VAL A 105 10.07 6.16 5.06
C VAL A 105 9.86 4.65 5.14
N VAL A 106 8.81 4.17 4.47
CA VAL A 106 8.39 2.75 4.52
C VAL A 106 8.18 2.17 3.12
N ASN A 107 8.24 0.85 3.00
CA ASN A 107 7.83 0.15 1.78
C ASN A 107 6.30 -0.10 1.73
N GLY A 108 5.81 -0.73 0.67
CA GLY A 108 4.39 -1.04 0.49
C GLY A 108 3.78 -2.02 1.51
N LEU A 109 4.61 -2.69 2.30
CA LEU A 109 4.19 -3.55 3.41
C LEU A 109 4.26 -2.84 4.77
N GLY A 110 4.57 -1.53 4.80
CA GLY A 110 4.73 -0.75 6.03
C GLY A 110 6.01 -1.08 6.79
N GLU A 111 7.02 -1.67 6.13
CA GLU A 111 8.32 -1.91 6.74
C GLU A 111 9.21 -0.68 6.56
N PRO A 112 9.88 -0.21 7.64
CA PRO A 112 10.78 0.93 7.56
C PRO A 112 11.99 0.60 6.67
N ILE A 113 12.37 1.56 5.82
CA ILE A 113 13.53 1.48 4.92
C ILE A 113 14.50 2.65 5.12
N ASP A 114 14.33 3.39 6.22
CA ASP A 114 15.06 4.63 6.55
C ASP A 114 16.13 4.43 7.63
N ASP A 115 16.45 3.19 7.98
CA ASP A 115 17.44 2.80 9.01
C ASP A 115 17.20 3.40 10.40
N LYS A 116 16.01 3.99 10.65
CA LYS A 116 15.63 4.59 11.94
C LYS A 116 15.00 3.61 12.94
N GLY A 117 15.16 2.31 12.72
CA GLY A 117 14.63 1.27 13.58
C GLY A 117 13.13 0.99 13.38
N ARG A 118 12.55 0.21 14.28
CA ARG A 118 11.16 -0.26 14.15
C ARG A 118 10.17 0.88 14.31
N LEU A 119 9.06 0.78 13.58
CA LEU A 119 7.92 1.67 13.76
C LEU A 119 7.16 1.31 15.03
N GLY A 120 6.83 2.32 15.81
CA GLY A 120 5.88 2.21 16.90
C GLY A 120 4.44 2.38 16.37
N GLY A 121 3.48 1.86 17.12
CA GLY A 121 2.06 2.04 16.82
C GLY A 121 1.24 1.16 17.74
N ILE A 122 0.05 1.62 18.08
CA ILE A 122 -0.88 0.90 18.96
C ILE A 122 -2.25 0.70 18.31
N HIS A 123 -2.51 1.40 17.22
CA HIS A 123 -3.80 1.33 16.55
C HIS A 123 -3.70 0.46 15.30
N PRO A 124 -4.60 -0.51 15.14
CA PRO A 124 -4.65 -1.34 13.95
C PRO A 124 -5.02 -0.50 12.72
N LEU A 125 -4.21 -0.61 11.67
CA LEU A 125 -4.51 -0.03 10.37
C LEU A 125 -5.44 -0.98 9.60
N PRO A 126 -6.55 -0.51 9.03
CA PRO A 126 -7.37 -1.31 8.14
C PRO A 126 -6.57 -1.82 6.95
N SER A 127 -6.93 -2.95 6.38
CA SER A 127 -6.26 -3.49 5.17
C SER A 127 -6.49 -2.65 3.91
N MET A 128 -7.56 -1.86 3.89
CA MET A 128 -7.92 -0.90 2.84
C MET A 128 -8.57 0.33 3.45
N ALA A 129 -8.44 1.47 2.77
CA ALA A 129 -9.16 2.69 3.14
C ALA A 129 -10.68 2.43 3.15
N PRO A 130 -11.39 2.83 4.22
CA PRO A 130 -12.84 2.64 4.30
C PRO A 130 -13.55 3.47 3.22
N THR A 131 -14.64 2.92 2.70
CA THR A 131 -15.51 3.67 1.78
C THR A 131 -16.38 4.62 2.58
N VAL A 132 -16.29 5.92 2.28
CA VAL A 132 -17.14 6.94 2.91
C VAL A 132 -18.51 6.94 2.25
N ASN A 133 -19.58 7.00 3.05
CA ASN A 133 -20.93 7.13 2.53
C ASN A 133 -21.06 8.48 1.76
N PRO A 134 -21.45 8.48 0.48
CA PRO A 134 -21.56 9.70 -0.30
C PRO A 134 -22.49 10.76 0.30
N LEU A 135 -23.53 10.34 1.02
CA LEU A 135 -24.53 11.24 1.61
C LEU A 135 -24.02 11.92 2.89
N THR A 136 -23.00 11.37 3.54
CA THR A 136 -22.42 11.95 4.76
C THR A 136 -21.11 12.67 4.49
N ARG A 137 -20.58 12.56 3.27
CA ARG A 137 -19.33 13.21 2.88
C ARG A 137 -19.48 14.74 2.89
N ARG A 138 -18.58 15.40 3.59
CA ARG A 138 -18.55 16.89 3.64
C ARG A 138 -18.26 17.49 2.25
N PRO A 139 -18.85 18.62 1.91
CA PRO A 139 -18.53 19.35 0.68
C PRO A 139 -17.10 19.91 0.72
N VAL A 140 -16.60 20.31 -0.45
CA VAL A 140 -15.32 21.02 -0.58
C VAL A 140 -15.64 22.53 -0.56
N ASP A 141 -15.57 23.13 0.61
CA ASP A 141 -15.95 24.53 0.87
C ASP A 141 -14.85 25.38 1.53
N GLU A 142 -13.77 24.73 1.98
CA GLU A 142 -12.62 25.41 2.56
C GLU A 142 -11.40 25.37 1.62
N PRO A 143 -10.69 26.50 1.39
CA PRO A 143 -9.46 26.49 0.60
C PRO A 143 -8.30 25.81 1.37
N LEU A 144 -7.46 25.08 0.64
CA LEU A 144 -6.21 24.55 1.15
C LEU A 144 -5.05 25.42 0.65
N ASP A 145 -4.29 25.99 1.57
CA ASP A 145 -3.01 26.62 1.22
C ASP A 145 -1.95 25.55 0.91
N VAL A 146 -1.51 25.53 -0.33
CA VAL A 146 -0.44 24.63 -0.80
C VAL A 146 0.93 25.31 -0.84
N GLY A 147 1.04 26.56 -0.40
CA GLY A 147 2.27 27.36 -0.35
C GLY A 147 2.81 27.81 -1.71
N VAL A 148 2.12 27.49 -2.80
CA VAL A 148 2.51 27.89 -4.15
C VAL A 148 1.61 29.00 -4.63
N LYS A 149 2.12 30.23 -4.70
CA LYS A 149 1.34 31.45 -5.00
C LYS A 149 0.50 31.33 -6.27
N ALA A 150 1.04 30.75 -7.34
CA ALA A 150 0.32 30.58 -8.59
C ALA A 150 -0.88 29.63 -8.45
N ILE A 151 -0.77 28.58 -7.62
CA ILE A 151 -1.87 27.66 -7.35
C ILE A 151 -2.89 28.34 -6.44
N ASN A 152 -2.46 28.89 -5.32
CA ASN A 152 -3.34 29.54 -4.36
C ASN A 152 -4.13 30.71 -4.96
N GLY A 153 -3.48 31.50 -5.82
CA GLY A 153 -4.11 32.70 -6.39
C GLY A 153 -4.92 32.47 -7.66
N ALA A 154 -4.58 31.45 -8.46
CA ALA A 154 -5.20 31.29 -9.79
C ALA A 154 -6.00 29.99 -9.95
N LEU A 155 -5.68 28.92 -9.19
CA LEU A 155 -6.29 27.61 -9.34
C LEU A 155 -7.10 27.17 -8.12
N THR A 156 -6.87 27.74 -6.98
CA THR A 156 -7.48 27.47 -5.67
C THR A 156 -7.87 26.02 -5.43
N ILE A 157 -7.11 25.32 -4.61
CA ILE A 157 -7.40 23.94 -4.22
C ILE A 157 -8.20 23.96 -2.92
N GLY A 158 -9.31 23.21 -2.85
CA GLY A 158 -10.09 23.03 -1.64
C GLY A 158 -9.66 21.82 -0.82
N LYS A 159 -9.90 21.86 0.49
CA LYS A 159 -9.72 20.68 1.37
C LYS A 159 -10.63 19.54 0.91
N GLY A 160 -10.07 18.36 0.73
CA GLY A 160 -10.76 17.20 0.18
C GLY A 160 -10.90 17.15 -1.34
N GLN A 161 -10.44 18.18 -2.06
CA GLN A 161 -10.44 18.20 -3.51
C GLN A 161 -9.39 17.23 -4.07
N ARG A 162 -9.77 16.53 -5.14
CA ARG A 162 -8.88 15.64 -5.89
C ARG A 162 -8.36 16.39 -7.12
N VAL A 163 -7.05 16.53 -7.22
CA VAL A 163 -6.38 17.30 -8.27
C VAL A 163 -5.38 16.43 -9.01
N GLY A 164 -5.43 16.42 -10.34
CA GLY A 164 -4.47 15.74 -11.18
C GLY A 164 -3.36 16.69 -11.64
N LEU A 165 -2.11 16.36 -11.30
CA LEU A 165 -0.92 17.02 -11.82
C LEU A 165 -0.38 16.21 -13.00
N MET A 166 -0.67 16.66 -14.21
CA MET A 166 -0.24 16.01 -15.45
C MET A 166 0.95 16.75 -16.03
N ALA A 167 2.06 16.04 -16.20
CA ALA A 167 3.30 16.63 -16.69
C ALA A 167 4.14 15.61 -17.45
N GLY A 168 4.87 16.09 -18.45
CA GLY A 168 5.92 15.31 -19.10
C GLY A 168 7.14 15.09 -18.20
N SER A 169 8.13 14.34 -18.69
CA SER A 169 9.38 14.15 -17.95
C SER A 169 10.20 15.45 -17.93
N GLY A 170 10.85 15.75 -16.81
CA GLY A 170 11.81 16.87 -16.69
C GLY A 170 11.22 18.28 -16.56
N VAL A 171 9.89 18.43 -16.47
CA VAL A 171 9.23 19.77 -16.38
C VAL A 171 9.12 20.31 -14.95
N GLY A 172 9.65 19.62 -13.95
CA GLY A 172 9.65 20.09 -12.56
C GLY A 172 8.53 19.55 -11.67
N LYS A 173 7.81 18.51 -12.09
CA LYS A 173 6.72 17.88 -11.28
C LYS A 173 7.17 17.56 -9.86
N SER A 174 8.28 16.84 -9.68
CA SER A 174 8.79 16.43 -8.37
C SER A 174 9.23 17.63 -7.52
N VAL A 175 9.75 18.69 -8.15
CA VAL A 175 10.08 19.95 -7.46
C VAL A 175 8.82 20.61 -6.93
N LEU A 176 7.77 20.70 -7.76
CA LEU A 176 6.48 21.28 -7.37
C LEU A 176 5.83 20.47 -6.24
N LEU A 177 5.83 19.13 -6.32
CA LEU A 177 5.33 18.28 -5.25
C LEU A 177 6.10 18.49 -3.94
N GLY A 178 7.43 18.62 -4.00
CA GLY A 178 8.25 18.94 -2.84
C GLY A 178 7.94 20.32 -2.25
N MET A 179 7.71 21.34 -3.07
CA MET A 179 7.28 22.68 -2.62
C MET A 179 5.95 22.60 -1.89
N ILE A 180 4.95 21.94 -2.48
CA ILE A 180 3.63 21.73 -1.89
C ILE A 180 3.76 21.03 -0.54
N THR A 181 4.53 19.94 -0.46
CA THR A 181 4.71 19.18 0.78
C THR A 181 5.30 20.03 1.89
N ARG A 182 6.32 20.82 1.62
CA ARG A 182 6.94 21.68 2.64
C ARG A 182 6.03 22.81 3.11
N GLN A 183 5.32 23.44 2.17
CA GLN A 183 4.66 24.72 2.41
C GLN A 183 3.15 24.62 2.66
N THR A 184 2.55 23.43 2.46
CA THR A 184 1.11 23.24 2.69
C THR A 184 0.73 23.52 4.15
N SER A 185 -0.46 24.08 4.34
CA SER A 185 -1.12 24.24 5.64
C SER A 185 -1.61 22.90 6.22
N ALA A 186 -1.64 21.83 5.43
CA ALA A 186 -2.02 20.50 5.93
C ALA A 186 -1.09 20.05 7.07
N GLN A 187 -1.69 19.50 8.11
CA GLN A 187 -0.99 19.04 9.32
C GLN A 187 -0.13 17.82 9.05
N ILE A 188 -0.63 16.91 8.20
CA ILE A 188 0.04 15.65 7.85
C ILE A 188 0.09 15.51 6.33
N VAL A 189 1.21 15.02 5.84
CA VAL A 189 1.36 14.69 4.42
C VAL A 189 1.68 13.21 4.27
N VAL A 190 0.92 12.52 3.42
CA VAL A 190 1.25 11.15 3.00
C VAL A 190 1.73 11.20 1.57
N VAL A 191 2.97 10.75 1.35
CA VAL A 191 3.60 10.77 0.03
C VAL A 191 3.83 9.34 -0.46
N GLY A 192 3.23 8.99 -1.59
CA GLY A 192 3.48 7.73 -2.29
C GLY A 192 4.41 7.94 -3.48
N LEU A 193 5.63 7.38 -3.42
CA LEU A 193 6.56 7.34 -4.54
C LEU A 193 6.50 5.96 -5.19
N ILE A 194 5.66 5.84 -6.22
CA ILE A 194 5.26 4.56 -6.81
C ILE A 194 5.84 4.41 -8.20
N GLY A 195 6.73 3.44 -8.38
CA GLY A 195 7.36 3.14 -9.67
C GLY A 195 8.35 4.19 -10.15
N GLU A 196 8.82 5.06 -9.26
CA GLU A 196 9.90 6.01 -9.53
C GLU A 196 11.26 5.32 -9.43
N ARG A 197 12.29 5.87 -10.05
CA ARG A 197 13.64 5.30 -9.97
C ARG A 197 14.23 5.53 -8.58
N GLY A 198 14.96 4.57 -8.04
CA GLY A 198 15.57 4.67 -6.70
C GLY A 198 16.38 5.96 -6.48
N ARG A 199 17.10 6.45 -7.53
CA ARG A 199 17.80 7.73 -7.48
C ARG A 199 16.84 8.92 -7.29
N GLU A 200 15.71 8.92 -8.01
CA GLU A 200 14.71 9.99 -7.94
C GLU A 200 13.99 9.99 -6.60
N VAL A 201 13.75 8.81 -6.03
CA VAL A 201 13.22 8.65 -4.66
C VAL A 201 14.14 9.32 -3.64
N LYS A 202 15.44 9.00 -3.68
CA LYS A 202 16.42 9.58 -2.77
C LYS A 202 16.52 11.10 -2.92
N GLU A 203 16.60 11.58 -4.16
CA GLU A 203 16.66 13.01 -4.45
C GLU A 203 15.39 13.76 -3.98
N PHE A 204 14.23 13.15 -4.13
CA PHE A 204 12.97 13.72 -3.63
C PHE A 204 12.98 13.85 -2.10
N ILE A 205 13.38 12.81 -1.38
CA ILE A 205 13.43 12.84 0.09
C ILE A 205 14.47 13.84 0.58
N ASP A 206 15.70 13.81 0.03
CA ASP A 206 16.80 14.63 0.54
C ASP A 206 16.67 16.12 0.14
N ARG A 207 16.21 16.41 -1.08
CA ARG A 207 16.21 17.77 -1.64
C ARG A 207 14.82 18.39 -1.73
N ALA A 208 13.83 17.62 -2.23
CA ALA A 208 12.50 18.16 -2.45
C ALA A 208 11.71 18.25 -1.15
N LEU A 209 11.75 17.23 -0.28
CA LEU A 209 11.14 17.26 1.05
C LEU A 209 12.04 18.00 2.05
N GLY A 210 13.30 17.61 2.12
CA GLY A 210 14.21 18.04 3.17
C GLY A 210 13.74 17.61 4.57
N HIS A 211 14.43 18.10 5.59
CA HIS A 211 14.13 17.73 6.98
C HIS A 211 12.75 18.21 7.45
N GLU A 212 12.38 19.44 7.13
CA GLU A 212 11.09 20.05 7.55
C GLU A 212 9.89 19.36 6.90
N GLY A 213 9.96 19.15 5.58
CA GLY A 213 8.88 18.46 4.87
C GLY A 213 8.72 17.01 5.30
N LEU A 214 9.85 16.31 5.55
CA LEU A 214 9.83 14.94 6.03
C LEU A 214 9.21 14.83 7.43
N ALA A 215 9.50 15.76 8.34
CA ALA A 215 9.04 15.70 9.74
C ALA A 215 7.52 15.58 9.88
N LYS A 216 6.73 16.21 8.99
CA LYS A 216 5.27 16.11 8.95
C LYS A 216 4.74 15.09 7.94
N SER A 217 5.63 14.30 7.33
CA SER A 217 5.27 13.39 6.26
C SER A 217 5.45 11.93 6.64
N ILE A 218 4.66 11.06 6.02
CA ILE A 218 4.93 9.63 5.90
C ILE A 218 5.19 9.35 4.42
N VAL A 219 6.36 8.81 4.12
CA VAL A 219 6.73 8.49 2.73
C VAL A 219 6.65 6.99 2.50
N VAL A 220 5.79 6.58 1.58
CA VAL A 220 5.64 5.17 1.16
C VAL A 220 6.32 5.00 -0.19
N VAL A 221 7.25 4.07 -0.27
CA VAL A 221 8.10 3.89 -1.44
C VAL A 221 7.94 2.50 -2.02
N ALA A 222 7.70 2.44 -3.32
CA ALA A 222 7.83 1.21 -4.12
C ALA A 222 8.49 1.58 -5.47
N PRO A 223 9.81 1.44 -5.59
CA PRO A 223 10.55 1.79 -6.79
C PRO A 223 10.15 0.98 -8.02
N ALA A 224 10.64 1.37 -9.19
CA ALA A 224 10.27 0.76 -10.47
C ALA A 224 10.71 -0.71 -10.61
N ASP A 225 11.74 -1.13 -9.89
CA ASP A 225 12.29 -2.48 -9.84
C ASP A 225 11.57 -3.41 -8.84
N GLU A 226 10.65 -2.85 -8.03
CA GLU A 226 9.80 -3.65 -7.15
C GLU A 226 8.69 -4.39 -7.93
N SER A 227 8.17 -5.46 -7.31
CA SER A 227 7.11 -6.26 -7.93
C SER A 227 5.84 -5.43 -8.18
N PRO A 228 5.02 -5.82 -9.18
CA PRO A 228 3.72 -5.17 -9.41
C PRO A 228 2.85 -5.17 -8.17
N LEU A 229 2.85 -6.27 -7.41
CA LEU A 229 2.08 -6.38 -6.19
C LEU A 229 2.55 -5.39 -5.11
N MET A 230 3.86 -5.18 -4.96
CA MET A 230 4.41 -4.20 -4.03
C MET A 230 3.98 -2.77 -4.39
N ARG A 231 4.01 -2.43 -5.70
CA ARG A 231 3.54 -1.11 -6.19
C ARG A 231 2.05 -0.88 -5.93
N LEU A 232 1.20 -1.92 -6.08
CA LEU A 232 -0.22 -1.84 -5.69
C LEU A 232 -0.35 -1.60 -4.19
N LYS A 233 0.31 -2.42 -3.38
CA LYS A 233 0.23 -2.33 -1.91
C LYS A 233 0.72 -1.00 -1.37
N ALA A 234 1.78 -0.45 -1.93
CA ALA A 234 2.29 0.86 -1.55
C ALA A 234 1.25 1.97 -1.79
N THR A 235 0.57 1.93 -2.94
CA THR A 235 -0.49 2.91 -3.24
C THR A 235 -1.70 2.74 -2.31
N GLU A 236 -2.14 1.51 -2.09
CA GLU A 236 -3.24 1.20 -1.14
C GLU A 236 -2.89 1.64 0.28
N LEU A 237 -1.64 1.42 0.71
CA LEU A 237 -1.15 1.85 2.03
C LEU A 237 -1.19 3.38 2.18
N CYS A 238 -0.79 4.15 1.15
CA CYS A 238 -0.88 5.61 1.17
C CYS A 238 -2.31 6.08 1.43
N HIS A 239 -3.27 5.54 0.68
CA HIS A 239 -4.68 5.89 0.83
C HIS A 239 -5.23 5.49 2.21
N THR A 240 -4.84 4.32 2.71
CA THR A 240 -5.28 3.84 4.03
C THR A 240 -4.70 4.68 5.16
N LEU A 241 -3.42 5.05 5.08
CA LEU A 241 -2.80 5.96 6.06
C LEU A 241 -3.46 7.34 6.03
N ALA A 242 -3.68 7.91 4.85
CA ALA A 242 -4.36 9.19 4.72
C ALA A 242 -5.77 9.16 5.32
N ALA A 243 -6.55 8.13 5.02
CA ALA A 243 -7.88 7.95 5.60
C ALA A 243 -7.83 7.77 7.13
N TRP A 244 -6.86 7.02 7.64
CA TRP A 244 -6.71 6.78 9.06
C TRP A 244 -6.46 8.08 9.86
N PHE A 245 -5.61 8.98 9.37
CA PHE A 245 -5.38 10.29 9.99
C PHE A 245 -6.55 11.23 9.80
N ARG A 246 -7.13 11.30 8.58
CA ARG A 246 -8.35 12.08 8.30
C ARG A 246 -9.47 11.73 9.27
N ASP A 247 -9.77 10.44 9.46
CA ASP A 247 -10.86 9.98 10.32
C ASP A 247 -10.59 10.25 11.82
N ARG A 248 -9.43 10.80 12.16
CA ARG A 248 -9.04 11.33 13.48
C ARG A 248 -9.03 12.84 13.56
N GLY A 249 -9.52 13.51 12.52
CA GLY A 249 -9.68 14.95 12.50
C GLY A 249 -8.45 15.74 12.04
N PHE A 250 -7.46 15.08 11.44
CA PHE A 250 -6.30 15.78 10.88
C PHE A 250 -6.58 16.24 9.44
N ASP A 251 -6.11 17.45 9.11
CA ASP A 251 -5.99 17.89 7.73
C ASP A 251 -4.84 17.12 7.06
N VAL A 252 -5.17 16.27 6.09
CA VAL A 252 -4.22 15.37 5.44
C VAL A 252 -4.08 15.70 3.96
N LEU A 253 -2.87 15.95 3.51
CA LEU A 253 -2.53 16.04 2.10
C LEU A 253 -1.99 14.68 1.62
N LEU A 254 -2.68 14.04 0.69
CA LEU A 254 -2.23 12.81 0.04
C LEU A 254 -1.64 13.14 -1.33
N LEU A 255 -0.37 12.81 -1.53
CA LEU A 255 0.35 12.95 -2.79
C LEU A 255 0.76 11.57 -3.31
N VAL A 256 0.38 11.22 -4.54
CA VAL A 256 0.77 9.93 -5.15
C VAL A 256 1.45 10.17 -6.49
N ASP A 257 2.72 9.85 -6.57
CA ASP A 257 3.54 9.90 -7.78
C ASP A 257 3.99 8.48 -8.15
N SER A 258 3.30 7.77 -9.04
CA SER A 258 2.13 8.20 -9.78
C SER A 258 1.05 7.11 -9.91
N LEU A 259 -0.21 7.52 -10.07
CA LEU A 259 -1.31 6.60 -10.36
C LEU A 259 -1.13 5.85 -11.69
N THR A 260 -0.36 6.40 -12.63
CA THR A 260 0.01 5.71 -13.85
C THR A 260 0.77 4.40 -13.54
N ARG A 261 1.67 4.44 -12.56
CA ARG A 261 2.43 3.25 -12.14
C ARG A 261 1.57 2.23 -11.41
N TYR A 262 0.59 2.70 -10.65
CA TYR A 262 -0.44 1.85 -10.06
C TYR A 262 -1.25 1.12 -11.14
N ALA A 263 -1.72 1.84 -12.16
CA ALA A 263 -2.45 1.27 -13.29
C ALA A 263 -1.57 0.26 -14.08
N MET A 264 -0.30 0.55 -14.30
CA MET A 264 0.65 -0.36 -14.96
C MET A 264 0.87 -1.63 -14.13
N ALA A 265 0.98 -1.52 -12.82
CA ALA A 265 1.12 -2.68 -11.93
C ALA A 265 -0.12 -3.58 -12.00
N GLN A 266 -1.32 -3.00 -11.97
CA GLN A 266 -2.55 -3.77 -12.16
C GLN A 266 -2.62 -4.45 -13.53
N ARG A 267 -2.20 -3.75 -14.57
CA ARG A 267 -2.09 -4.34 -15.91
C ARG A 267 -1.18 -5.55 -15.93
N GLU A 268 0.00 -5.47 -15.34
CA GLU A 268 0.96 -6.58 -15.28
C GLU A 268 0.36 -7.80 -14.56
N ILE A 269 -0.34 -7.59 -13.45
CA ILE A 269 -0.99 -8.66 -12.67
C ILE A 269 -2.12 -9.29 -13.48
N ALA A 270 -3.03 -8.49 -14.02
CA ALA A 270 -4.20 -8.99 -14.72
C ALA A 270 -3.84 -9.74 -16.01
N LEU A 271 -2.88 -9.23 -16.78
CA LEU A 271 -2.37 -9.93 -17.96
C LEU A 271 -1.70 -11.26 -17.59
N SER A 272 -0.96 -11.31 -16.49
CA SER A 272 -0.34 -12.56 -16.00
C SER A 272 -1.40 -13.59 -15.59
N LEU A 273 -2.56 -13.15 -15.10
CA LEU A 273 -3.71 -14.00 -14.78
C LEU A 273 -4.53 -14.41 -15.99
N GLY A 274 -4.18 -13.92 -17.20
CA GLY A 274 -4.87 -14.24 -18.44
C GLY A 274 -6.06 -13.34 -18.77
N GLU A 275 -6.25 -12.22 -18.06
CA GLU A 275 -7.26 -11.23 -18.43
C GLU A 275 -6.88 -10.58 -19.77
N PRO A 276 -7.78 -10.55 -20.76
CA PRO A 276 -7.43 -10.00 -22.07
C PRO A 276 -7.24 -8.47 -22.01
N PRO A 277 -6.29 -7.94 -22.79
CA PRO A 277 -6.14 -6.49 -22.90
C PRO A 277 -7.34 -5.87 -23.64
N ALA A 278 -7.78 -4.72 -23.16
CA ALA A 278 -8.82 -3.91 -23.78
C ALA A 278 -8.23 -2.58 -24.32
N THR A 279 -8.78 -1.45 -23.93
CA THR A 279 -8.41 -0.15 -24.45
C THR A 279 -6.95 0.21 -24.08
N LYS A 280 -6.15 0.60 -25.07
CA LYS A 280 -4.73 0.96 -24.92
C LYS A 280 -3.88 -0.11 -24.22
N GLY A 281 -4.30 -1.37 -24.32
CA GLY A 281 -3.60 -2.50 -23.72
C GLY A 281 -3.79 -2.65 -22.20
N TYR A 282 -4.73 -1.92 -21.59
CA TYR A 282 -5.12 -2.12 -20.20
C TYR A 282 -6.31 -3.09 -20.12
N PRO A 283 -6.30 -4.01 -19.15
CA PRO A 283 -7.41 -4.92 -18.90
C PRO A 283 -8.60 -4.19 -18.26
N PRO A 284 -9.84 -4.69 -18.40
CA PRO A 284 -11.03 -4.11 -17.80
C PRO A 284 -10.94 -3.86 -16.31
N SER A 285 -10.29 -4.75 -15.56
CA SER A 285 -10.10 -4.63 -14.10
C SER A 285 -9.38 -3.35 -13.68
N ALA A 286 -8.43 -2.86 -14.49
CA ALA A 286 -7.70 -1.62 -14.21
C ALA A 286 -8.63 -0.39 -14.21
N PHE A 287 -9.65 -0.37 -15.08
CA PHE A 287 -10.61 0.74 -15.13
C PHE A 287 -11.56 0.78 -13.93
N GLY A 288 -11.83 -0.36 -13.29
CA GLY A 288 -12.62 -0.41 -12.06
C GLY A 288 -11.81 -0.03 -10.81
N MET A 289 -10.54 -0.39 -10.77
CA MET A 289 -9.70 -0.16 -9.59
C MET A 289 -9.28 1.30 -9.38
N ILE A 290 -8.97 2.02 -10.46
CA ILE A 290 -8.51 3.42 -10.38
C ILE A 290 -9.60 4.33 -9.80
N PRO A 291 -10.84 4.36 -10.31
CA PRO A 291 -11.90 5.16 -9.71
C PRO A 291 -12.15 4.83 -8.24
N ARG A 292 -12.16 3.54 -7.89
CA ARG A 292 -12.34 3.09 -6.50
C ARG A 292 -11.24 3.63 -5.58
N LEU A 293 -9.99 3.59 -6.03
CA LEU A 293 -8.87 4.14 -5.28
C LEU A 293 -9.02 5.65 -5.11
N VAL A 294 -9.29 6.37 -6.18
CA VAL A 294 -9.47 7.84 -6.16
C VAL A 294 -10.64 8.25 -5.27
N GLU A 295 -11.75 7.48 -5.28
CA GLU A 295 -12.91 7.72 -4.43
C GLU A 295 -12.64 7.49 -2.93
N SER A 296 -11.65 6.72 -2.57
CA SER A 296 -11.26 6.54 -1.16
C SER A 296 -10.62 7.78 -0.54
N ALA A 297 -10.12 8.71 -1.38
CA ALA A 297 -9.59 10.01 -0.95
C ALA A 297 -10.67 11.10 -0.88
N GLY A 298 -10.38 12.18 -0.18
CA GLY A 298 -11.28 13.34 0.02
C GLY A 298 -11.88 13.36 1.41
N ASN A 299 -12.80 14.30 1.63
CA ASN A 299 -13.44 14.52 2.93
C ASN A 299 -14.19 13.28 3.42
N SER A 300 -14.26 13.11 4.74
CA SER A 300 -15.13 12.13 5.42
C SER A 300 -16.40 12.81 5.97
N ASP A 301 -17.12 12.10 6.80
CA ASP A 301 -18.27 12.57 7.57
C ASP A 301 -17.85 13.20 8.91
N SER A 302 -16.62 12.95 9.33
CA SER A 302 -16.02 13.48 10.54
C SER A 302 -15.28 14.81 10.29
N SER A 303 -14.66 15.33 11.31
CA SER A 303 -13.98 16.64 11.33
C SER A 303 -12.70 16.74 10.49
N GLY A 304 -12.29 15.67 9.80
CA GLY A 304 -11.07 15.68 8.96
C GLY A 304 -11.33 15.73 7.46
#